data_dae5a08981dddc52b0c2b07bac0ed72f
#
_entry.id   dae5a08981dddc52b0c2b07bac0ed72f
#
_cell.length_a   1.000
_cell.length_b   1.000
_cell.length_c   1.000
_cell.angle_alpha   90.00
_cell.angle_beta   90.00
_cell.angle_gamma   90.00
#
_symmetry.space_group_name_H-M   'P 1'
#
loop_
_entity.id
_entity.type
_entity.pdbx_description
1 polymer ?
#
loop_
_entity_poly.entity_id
_entity_poly.type
_entity_poly.pdbx_seq_one_letter_code
_entity_poly.pdbx_strand_id
1 'polypeptide(L)'
;MKTLFLYIVKTKNQPLLAGLSPTDWLIKGAEGTPFKVIEEGEKIVPPQSDYFAVLTPETPLVTVSYLRDLIGEMEKRGHLGLEIGAGMLVKTVAYHDGFRPKRRADHPSAMVLKTREDAFRIEKILYRKIAEISAQNGVIVPDADAVKIDALSTVEAGATVEPYSVVTASRVENGAVIGSFSEVENSVIKAGAKITRSIVRESEVGERATVGPFAYIRNQSVIGESCRIGDFVEVKKSTLGQGVKAAHLAYIGDANVGDKTNVGCGTVFANYDGREKHATTVGKSVFIGANSNLVAPLSIGDNAYIAAATTVTKDVPNGAFVIGRVRAEEKRK
;
A
#
# COMPACT_ATOMS: atom_id res chain seq x y z
N MET A 1 -7.02 -37.30 -11.57
CA MET A 1 -7.61 -36.20 -10.78
C MET A 1 -8.87 -35.74 -11.52
N LYS A 2 -10.00 -35.51 -10.81
CA LYS A 2 -11.23 -35.03 -11.47
C LYS A 2 -11.01 -33.63 -12.03
N THR A 3 -11.48 -33.41 -13.27
CA THR A 3 -11.40 -32.11 -13.93
C THR A 3 -12.48 -31.17 -13.41
N LEU A 4 -12.13 -29.88 -13.23
CA LEU A 4 -12.99 -28.82 -12.70
C LEU A 4 -12.94 -27.61 -13.63
N PHE A 5 -14.12 -27.03 -13.92
CA PHE A 5 -14.25 -25.77 -14.63
C PHE A 5 -15.05 -24.76 -13.79
N LEU A 6 -14.72 -23.47 -13.87
CA LEU A 6 -15.40 -22.45 -13.08
C LEU A 6 -16.15 -21.46 -13.98
N TYR A 7 -17.39 -21.17 -13.63
CA TYR A 7 -18.12 -19.98 -14.06
C TYR A 7 -18.11 -18.98 -12.92
N ILE A 8 -17.55 -17.79 -13.15
CA ILE A 8 -17.48 -16.70 -12.16
C ILE A 8 -18.45 -15.62 -12.62
N VAL A 9 -19.51 -15.42 -11.86
CA VAL A 9 -20.52 -14.41 -12.15
C VAL A 9 -19.97 -13.03 -11.78
N LYS A 10 -20.11 -12.07 -12.70
CA LYS A 10 -19.77 -10.66 -12.47
C LYS A 10 -21.04 -9.86 -12.25
N THR A 11 -21.03 -9.02 -11.23
CA THR A 11 -22.09 -8.03 -10.96
C THR A 11 -21.51 -6.62 -10.93
N LYS A 12 -22.33 -5.61 -11.08
CA LYS A 12 -21.94 -4.20 -11.00
C LYS A 12 -21.88 -3.72 -9.54
N ASN A 13 -21.15 -2.63 -9.30
CA ASN A 13 -21.13 -1.92 -8.01
C ASN A 13 -20.75 -2.78 -6.79
N GLN A 14 -19.70 -3.57 -6.92
CA GLN A 14 -19.18 -4.39 -5.83
C GLN A 14 -18.32 -3.55 -4.87
N PRO A 15 -18.40 -3.78 -3.54
CA PRO A 15 -17.47 -3.18 -2.60
C PRO A 15 -16.06 -3.73 -2.81
N LEU A 16 -15.04 -2.97 -2.41
CA LEU A 16 -13.68 -3.50 -2.30
C LEU A 16 -13.51 -4.17 -0.93
N LEU A 17 -12.91 -5.34 -0.92
CA LEU A 17 -12.56 -6.11 0.26
C LEU A 17 -11.06 -6.37 0.23
N ALA A 18 -10.31 -5.81 1.16
CA ALA A 18 -8.85 -5.91 1.17
C ALA A 18 -8.20 -5.62 -0.21
N GLY A 19 -8.67 -4.59 -0.89
CA GLY A 19 -8.13 -4.07 -2.16
C GLY A 19 -8.75 -4.62 -3.44
N LEU A 20 -9.49 -5.73 -3.42
CA LEU A 20 -10.11 -6.34 -4.60
C LEU A 20 -11.64 -6.40 -4.49
N SER A 21 -12.33 -6.39 -5.65
CA SER A 21 -13.75 -6.71 -5.68
C SER A 21 -14.00 -8.19 -5.34
N PRO A 22 -15.19 -8.56 -4.87
CA PRO A 22 -15.57 -9.97 -4.66
C PRO A 22 -15.35 -10.86 -5.89
N THR A 23 -15.65 -10.36 -7.10
CA THR A 23 -15.37 -11.08 -8.34
C THR A 23 -13.87 -11.29 -8.56
N ASP A 24 -13.04 -10.28 -8.33
CA ASP A 24 -11.59 -10.39 -8.50
C ASP A 24 -10.98 -11.36 -7.48
N TRP A 25 -11.53 -11.44 -6.27
CA TRP A 25 -11.15 -12.46 -5.30
C TRP A 25 -11.42 -13.87 -5.78
N LEU A 26 -12.59 -14.11 -6.45
CA LEU A 26 -12.90 -15.41 -7.04
C LEU A 26 -11.96 -15.74 -8.20
N ILE A 27 -11.64 -14.76 -9.06
CA ILE A 27 -10.67 -14.91 -10.15
C ILE A 27 -9.28 -15.27 -9.59
N LYS A 28 -8.82 -14.57 -8.56
CA LYS A 28 -7.57 -14.89 -7.87
C LYS A 28 -7.60 -16.28 -7.23
N GLY A 29 -8.73 -16.69 -6.64
CA GLY A 29 -8.92 -18.03 -6.09
C GLY A 29 -9.01 -19.15 -7.12
N ALA A 30 -9.19 -18.82 -8.41
CA ALA A 30 -9.32 -19.75 -9.54
C ALA A 30 -7.97 -20.12 -10.18
N GLU A 31 -6.86 -19.56 -9.74
CA GLU A 31 -5.53 -19.78 -10.32
C GLU A 31 -5.23 -21.27 -10.59
N GLY A 32 -4.75 -21.56 -11.80
CA GLY A 32 -4.43 -22.92 -12.23
C GLY A 32 -5.65 -23.80 -12.59
N THR A 33 -6.86 -23.24 -12.60
CA THR A 33 -8.09 -23.94 -13.01
C THR A 33 -8.76 -23.18 -14.15
N PRO A 34 -9.20 -23.85 -15.23
CA PRO A 34 -9.93 -23.18 -16.31
C PRO A 34 -11.20 -22.50 -15.80
N PHE A 35 -11.41 -21.23 -16.18
CA PHE A 35 -12.62 -20.51 -15.83
C PHE A 35 -13.13 -19.59 -16.95
N LYS A 36 -14.39 -19.20 -16.86
CA LYS A 36 -15.03 -18.17 -17.69
C LYS A 36 -15.75 -17.19 -16.79
N VAL A 37 -15.53 -15.90 -16.98
CA VAL A 37 -16.34 -14.85 -16.36
C VAL A 37 -17.61 -14.69 -17.18
N ILE A 38 -18.76 -14.66 -16.52
CA ILE A 38 -20.08 -14.52 -17.14
C ILE A 38 -20.86 -13.39 -16.47
N GLU A 39 -21.77 -12.76 -17.19
CA GLU A 39 -22.68 -11.78 -16.62
C GLU A 39 -23.83 -12.47 -15.85
N GLU A 40 -24.41 -11.76 -14.91
CA GLU A 40 -25.57 -12.26 -14.15
C GLU A 40 -26.74 -12.58 -15.10
N GLY A 41 -27.30 -13.80 -14.98
CA GLY A 41 -28.37 -14.30 -15.86
C GLY A 41 -27.89 -14.91 -17.18
N GLU A 42 -26.59 -14.88 -17.49
CA GLU A 42 -26.06 -15.57 -18.67
C GLU A 42 -26.31 -17.09 -18.58
N LYS A 43 -26.73 -17.71 -19.68
CA LYS A 43 -27.00 -19.14 -19.71
C LYS A 43 -25.71 -19.95 -19.56
N ILE A 44 -25.73 -20.90 -18.62
CA ILE A 44 -24.62 -21.81 -18.39
C ILE A 44 -24.67 -22.95 -19.39
N VAL A 45 -23.58 -23.14 -20.13
CA VAL A 45 -23.38 -24.28 -21.01
C VAL A 45 -22.49 -25.29 -20.33
N PRO A 46 -22.91 -26.53 -20.04
CA PRO A 46 -22.07 -27.51 -19.37
C PRO A 46 -20.70 -27.67 -20.05
N PRO A 47 -19.58 -27.53 -19.32
CA PRO A 47 -18.23 -27.64 -19.88
C PRO A 47 -17.84 -29.11 -20.09
N GLN A 48 -16.74 -29.34 -20.83
CA GLN A 48 -16.12 -30.68 -20.95
C GLN A 48 -15.23 -31.02 -19.76
N SER A 49 -15.80 -31.04 -18.55
CA SER A 49 -15.12 -31.40 -17.31
C SER A 49 -15.97 -32.32 -16.47
N ASP A 50 -15.38 -33.05 -15.52
CA ASP A 50 -16.14 -33.93 -14.60
C ASP A 50 -17.09 -33.13 -13.71
N TYR A 51 -16.61 -31.94 -13.28
CA TYR A 51 -17.33 -31.02 -12.40
C TYR A 51 -17.23 -29.60 -12.93
N PHE A 52 -18.22 -28.79 -12.63
CA PHE A 52 -18.09 -27.34 -12.72
C PHE A 52 -18.71 -26.66 -11.50
N ALA A 53 -18.22 -25.46 -11.20
CA ALA A 53 -18.82 -24.59 -10.20
C ALA A 53 -19.31 -23.29 -10.84
N VAL A 54 -20.43 -22.79 -10.35
CA VAL A 54 -20.91 -21.42 -10.61
C VAL A 54 -20.69 -20.66 -9.31
N LEU A 55 -19.82 -19.67 -9.36
CA LEU A 55 -19.42 -18.87 -8.21
C LEU A 55 -19.96 -17.45 -8.36
N THR A 56 -20.57 -16.94 -7.33
CA THR A 56 -21.14 -15.59 -7.30
C THR A 56 -20.29 -14.67 -6.40
N PRO A 57 -20.28 -13.36 -6.64
CA PRO A 57 -19.56 -12.40 -5.81
C PRO A 57 -19.96 -12.42 -4.32
N GLU A 58 -21.09 -13.02 -4.01
CA GLU A 58 -21.54 -13.18 -2.63
C GLU A 58 -20.68 -14.16 -1.81
N THR A 59 -19.81 -14.96 -2.45
CA THR A 59 -18.95 -15.94 -1.78
C THR A 59 -17.46 -15.75 -2.12
N PRO A 60 -16.87 -14.59 -1.82
CA PRO A 60 -15.53 -14.23 -2.30
C PRO A 60 -14.38 -15.07 -1.69
N LEU A 61 -14.65 -15.84 -0.63
CA LEU A 61 -13.65 -16.69 0.03
C LEU A 61 -13.47 -18.07 -0.61
N VAL A 62 -14.31 -18.43 -1.61
CA VAL A 62 -14.24 -19.74 -2.28
C VAL A 62 -12.93 -19.86 -3.07
N THR A 63 -12.23 -20.95 -2.89
CA THR A 63 -10.97 -21.27 -3.60
C THR A 63 -11.06 -22.61 -4.28
N VAL A 64 -10.20 -22.87 -5.27
CA VAL A 64 -10.09 -24.16 -5.96
C VAL A 64 -9.77 -25.30 -4.99
N SER A 65 -8.90 -25.08 -4.00
CA SER A 65 -8.59 -26.07 -2.97
C SER A 65 -9.87 -26.52 -2.24
N TYR A 66 -10.64 -25.58 -1.76
CA TYR A 66 -11.93 -25.87 -1.10
C TYR A 66 -12.92 -26.62 -2.01
N LEU A 67 -13.02 -26.20 -3.29
CA LEU A 67 -13.89 -26.92 -4.25
C LEU A 67 -13.43 -28.36 -4.47
N ARG A 68 -12.14 -28.64 -4.49
CA ARG A 68 -11.59 -30.00 -4.61
C ARG A 68 -11.89 -30.86 -3.40
N ASP A 69 -11.85 -30.30 -2.19
CA ASP A 69 -12.24 -31.00 -0.97
C ASP A 69 -13.73 -31.38 -1.02
N LEU A 70 -14.59 -30.43 -1.48
CA LEU A 70 -16.01 -30.69 -1.67
C LEU A 70 -16.27 -31.77 -2.72
N ILE A 71 -15.52 -31.79 -3.84
CA ILE A 71 -15.63 -32.86 -4.85
C ILE A 71 -15.31 -34.21 -4.23
N GLY A 72 -14.24 -34.29 -3.41
CA GLY A 72 -13.90 -35.51 -2.68
C GLY A 72 -15.02 -35.99 -1.75
N GLU A 73 -15.69 -35.08 -1.07
CA GLU A 73 -16.83 -35.36 -0.23
C GLU A 73 -18.07 -35.81 -1.04
N MET A 74 -18.35 -35.12 -2.15
CA MET A 74 -19.44 -35.48 -3.06
C MET A 74 -19.26 -36.89 -3.61
N GLU A 75 -18.06 -37.29 -4.03
CA GLU A 75 -17.77 -38.63 -4.55
C GLU A 75 -17.99 -39.69 -3.46
N LYS A 76 -17.51 -39.45 -2.22
CA LYS A 76 -17.71 -40.38 -1.10
C LYS A 76 -19.16 -40.57 -0.73
N ARG A 77 -19.98 -39.54 -0.83
CA ARG A 77 -21.39 -39.53 -0.41
C ARG A 77 -22.39 -39.74 -1.55
N GLY A 78 -21.93 -39.82 -2.81
CA GLY A 78 -22.78 -39.97 -3.99
C GLY A 78 -23.60 -38.70 -4.30
N HIS A 79 -23.14 -37.51 -3.93
CA HIS A 79 -23.87 -36.27 -4.19
C HIS A 79 -23.64 -35.79 -5.64
N LEU A 80 -24.68 -35.33 -6.28
CA LEU A 80 -24.67 -34.82 -7.67
C LEU A 80 -24.38 -33.30 -7.71
N GLY A 81 -24.60 -32.60 -6.61
CA GLY A 81 -24.34 -31.17 -6.49
C GLY A 81 -24.44 -30.66 -5.07
N LEU A 82 -23.76 -29.52 -4.81
CA LEU A 82 -23.80 -28.77 -3.55
C LEU A 82 -24.07 -27.30 -3.83
N GLU A 83 -24.91 -26.67 -3.03
CA GLU A 83 -25.09 -25.23 -2.98
C GLU A 83 -23.91 -24.59 -2.24
N ILE A 84 -23.31 -23.54 -2.80
CA ILE A 84 -22.21 -22.79 -2.19
C ILE A 84 -22.62 -21.31 -2.15
N GLY A 85 -23.16 -20.87 -1.04
CA GLY A 85 -23.75 -19.54 -0.94
C GLY A 85 -24.88 -19.37 -1.94
N ALA A 86 -24.77 -18.41 -2.85
CA ALA A 86 -25.69 -18.20 -3.97
C ALA A 86 -25.28 -18.96 -5.25
N GLY A 87 -24.13 -19.62 -5.24
CA GLY A 87 -23.60 -20.45 -6.33
C GLY A 87 -23.81 -21.95 -6.10
N MET A 88 -23.15 -22.76 -6.94
CA MET A 88 -23.24 -24.21 -6.87
C MET A 88 -21.99 -24.91 -7.38
N LEU A 89 -21.72 -26.11 -6.88
CA LEU A 89 -20.78 -27.10 -7.43
C LEU A 89 -21.58 -28.30 -7.91
N VAL A 90 -21.37 -28.74 -9.16
CA VAL A 90 -22.21 -29.75 -9.81
C VAL A 90 -21.36 -30.76 -10.57
N LYS A 91 -21.73 -32.04 -10.50
CA LYS A 91 -21.23 -33.07 -11.40
C LYS A 91 -21.83 -32.83 -12.81
N THR A 92 -20.96 -32.63 -13.79
CA THR A 92 -21.39 -32.14 -15.13
C THR A 92 -22.46 -33.01 -15.76
N VAL A 93 -22.34 -34.33 -15.65
CA VAL A 93 -23.34 -35.30 -16.21
C VAL A 93 -24.69 -35.20 -15.53
N ALA A 94 -24.82 -34.58 -14.37
CA ALA A 94 -26.07 -34.42 -13.65
C ALA A 94 -26.76 -33.07 -13.94
N TYR A 95 -26.08 -32.16 -14.60
CA TYR A 95 -26.60 -30.80 -14.86
C TYR A 95 -27.61 -30.80 -16.01
N HIS A 96 -28.73 -30.17 -15.78
CA HIS A 96 -29.74 -29.80 -16.78
C HIS A 96 -30.26 -28.39 -16.46
N ASP A 97 -30.91 -27.77 -17.42
CA ASP A 97 -31.52 -26.45 -17.20
C ASP A 97 -32.52 -26.50 -16.03
N GLY A 98 -32.37 -25.60 -15.06
CA GLY A 98 -33.17 -25.61 -13.84
C GLY A 98 -32.67 -26.55 -12.72
N PHE A 99 -31.50 -27.21 -12.88
CA PHE A 99 -30.91 -28.01 -11.80
C PHE A 99 -30.68 -27.15 -10.55
N ARG A 100 -31.07 -27.68 -9.40
CA ARG A 100 -30.82 -27.05 -8.09
C ARG A 100 -30.29 -28.11 -7.13
N PRO A 101 -29.10 -27.89 -6.51
CA PRO A 101 -28.59 -28.76 -5.46
C PRO A 101 -29.54 -28.77 -4.25
N LYS A 102 -29.75 -29.96 -3.69
CA LYS A 102 -30.59 -30.12 -2.47
C LYS A 102 -29.81 -29.96 -1.17
N ARG A 103 -28.50 -29.85 -1.23
CA ARG A 103 -27.61 -29.78 -0.07
C ARG A 103 -26.71 -28.58 -0.18
N ARG A 104 -26.46 -27.93 0.96
CA ARG A 104 -25.59 -26.76 1.09
C ARG A 104 -24.24 -27.16 1.68
N ALA A 105 -23.17 -26.53 1.18
CA ALA A 105 -21.86 -26.60 1.80
C ALA A 105 -21.84 -25.70 3.07
N ASP A 106 -21.47 -26.29 4.19
CA ASP A 106 -21.33 -25.58 5.46
C ASP A 106 -19.84 -25.50 5.82
N HIS A 107 -19.21 -24.38 5.47
CA HIS A 107 -17.79 -24.13 5.73
C HIS A 107 -17.54 -22.60 5.71
N PRO A 108 -16.56 -22.08 6.51
CA PRO A 108 -16.22 -20.65 6.50
C PRO A 108 -15.90 -20.07 5.11
N SER A 109 -15.31 -20.89 4.21
CA SER A 109 -15.05 -20.46 2.82
C SER A 109 -16.33 -20.27 1.99
N ALA A 110 -17.48 -20.76 2.44
CA ALA A 110 -18.79 -20.51 1.80
C ALA A 110 -19.57 -19.37 2.48
N MET A 111 -18.90 -18.54 3.28
CA MET A 111 -19.51 -17.37 3.92
C MET A 111 -20.09 -16.43 2.86
N VAL A 112 -21.32 -16.00 3.07
CA VAL A 112 -22.08 -15.19 2.12
C VAL A 112 -22.03 -13.71 2.52
N LEU A 113 -21.64 -12.87 1.58
CA LEU A 113 -21.60 -11.42 1.69
C LEU A 113 -22.99 -10.82 1.41
N LYS A 114 -23.73 -10.46 2.45
CA LYS A 114 -25.05 -9.80 2.35
C LYS A 114 -25.13 -8.49 3.11
N THR A 115 -24.42 -8.38 4.20
CA THR A 115 -24.49 -7.26 5.12
C THR A 115 -23.12 -6.58 5.28
N ARG A 116 -23.09 -5.39 5.89
CA ARG A 116 -21.83 -4.75 6.28
C ARG A 116 -21.04 -5.59 7.31
N GLU A 117 -21.74 -6.31 8.17
CA GLU A 117 -21.10 -7.19 9.15
C GLU A 117 -20.41 -8.37 8.46
N ASP A 118 -21.05 -8.95 7.43
CA ASP A 118 -20.43 -9.99 6.62
C ASP A 118 -19.18 -9.45 5.89
N ALA A 119 -19.27 -8.26 5.31
CA ALA A 119 -18.13 -7.59 4.66
C ALA A 119 -16.96 -7.42 5.62
N PHE A 120 -17.22 -6.93 6.84
CA PHE A 120 -16.20 -6.77 7.87
C PHE A 120 -15.54 -8.10 8.26
N ARG A 121 -16.34 -9.16 8.45
CA ARG A 121 -15.83 -10.50 8.79
C ARG A 121 -14.99 -11.09 7.67
N ILE A 122 -15.47 -10.98 6.42
CA ILE A 122 -14.78 -11.47 5.23
C ILE A 122 -13.47 -10.69 5.03
N GLU A 123 -13.48 -9.38 5.14
CA GLU A 123 -12.29 -8.54 4.99
C GLU A 123 -11.22 -8.87 6.04
N LYS A 124 -11.62 -9.10 7.28
CA LYS A 124 -10.69 -9.55 8.33
C LYS A 124 -10.02 -10.89 7.98
N ILE A 125 -10.79 -11.85 7.45
CA ILE A 125 -10.26 -13.14 6.99
C ILE A 125 -9.28 -12.94 5.84
N LEU A 126 -9.60 -12.06 4.88
CA LEU A 126 -8.75 -11.79 3.72
C LEU A 126 -7.42 -11.14 4.12
N TYR A 127 -7.43 -10.10 4.97
CA TYR A 127 -6.19 -9.49 5.46
C TYR A 127 -5.29 -10.48 6.17
N ARG A 128 -5.87 -11.27 7.08
CA ARG A 128 -5.12 -12.33 7.77
C ARG A 128 -4.53 -13.33 6.79
N LYS A 129 -5.30 -13.80 5.81
CA LYS A 129 -4.83 -14.75 4.79
C LYS A 129 -3.69 -14.17 3.95
N ILE A 130 -3.77 -12.90 3.55
CA ILE A 130 -2.69 -12.24 2.82
C ILE A 130 -1.43 -12.19 3.69
N ALA A 131 -1.55 -11.80 4.95
CA ALA A 131 -0.43 -11.73 5.89
C ALA A 131 0.23 -13.09 6.12
N GLU A 132 -0.56 -14.16 6.27
CA GLU A 132 -0.10 -15.55 6.40
C GLU A 132 0.64 -16.02 5.13
N ILE A 133 0.09 -15.74 3.93
CA ILE A 133 0.74 -16.06 2.65
C ILE A 133 2.05 -15.27 2.50
N SER A 134 2.06 -14.00 2.88
CA SER A 134 3.27 -13.18 2.87
C SER A 134 4.34 -13.77 3.77
N ALA A 135 3.98 -14.20 4.98
CA ALA A 135 4.90 -14.87 5.91
C ALA A 135 5.45 -16.19 5.34
N GLN A 136 4.59 -17.00 4.72
CA GLN A 136 5.02 -18.25 4.04
C GLN A 136 6.01 -17.99 2.89
N ASN A 137 5.89 -16.83 2.24
CA ASN A 137 6.79 -16.38 1.18
C ASN A 137 8.04 -15.64 1.70
N GLY A 138 8.32 -15.69 2.99
CA GLY A 138 9.55 -15.17 3.59
C GLY A 138 9.48 -13.72 4.06
N VAL A 139 8.31 -13.10 4.12
CA VAL A 139 8.10 -11.80 4.78
C VAL A 139 8.05 -12.00 6.30
N ILE A 140 8.68 -11.12 7.06
CA ILE A 140 8.62 -11.15 8.51
C ILE A 140 7.35 -10.42 8.97
N VAL A 141 6.35 -11.18 9.39
CA VAL A 141 5.06 -10.71 9.91
C VAL A 141 4.88 -11.26 11.33
N PRO A 142 5.24 -10.51 12.37
CA PRO A 142 5.18 -11.00 13.77
C PRO A 142 3.77 -11.34 14.24
N ASP A 143 2.75 -10.64 13.75
CA ASP A 143 1.35 -10.86 14.08
C ASP A 143 0.46 -10.62 12.85
N ALA A 144 0.01 -11.72 12.25
CA ALA A 144 -0.84 -11.67 11.05
C ALA A 144 -2.25 -11.10 11.30
N ASP A 145 -2.74 -11.10 12.53
CA ASP A 145 -4.02 -10.51 12.90
C ASP A 145 -3.95 -8.98 13.08
N ALA A 146 -2.76 -8.45 13.30
CA ALA A 146 -2.53 -7.04 13.61
C ALA A 146 -1.97 -6.22 12.44
N VAL A 147 -1.77 -6.80 11.25
CA VAL A 147 -1.31 -6.09 10.05
C VAL A 147 -2.42 -6.04 9.01
N LYS A 148 -2.40 -4.98 8.17
CA LYS A 148 -3.26 -4.88 6.99
C LYS A 148 -2.39 -4.74 5.75
N ILE A 149 -2.24 -5.82 5.00
CA ILE A 149 -1.61 -5.84 3.67
C ILE A 149 -2.71 -6.17 2.68
N ASP A 150 -2.98 -5.31 1.72
CA ASP A 150 -4.01 -5.56 0.72
C ASP A 150 -3.53 -6.45 -0.43
N ALA A 151 -4.46 -6.91 -1.25
CA ALA A 151 -4.18 -7.81 -2.36
C ALA A 151 -3.45 -7.14 -3.54
N LEU A 152 -3.42 -5.81 -3.59
CA LEU A 152 -2.73 -5.00 -4.60
C LEU A 152 -1.27 -4.73 -4.23
N SER A 153 -0.92 -4.97 -2.97
CA SER A 153 0.44 -4.76 -2.48
C SER A 153 1.34 -5.96 -2.76
N THR A 154 2.62 -5.68 -2.99
CA THR A 154 3.68 -6.68 -3.08
C THR A 154 4.70 -6.43 -2.00
N VAL A 155 4.93 -7.42 -1.14
CA VAL A 155 5.96 -7.38 -0.10
C VAL A 155 6.96 -8.48 -0.37
N GLU A 156 8.23 -8.13 -0.58
CA GLU A 156 9.28 -9.08 -0.94
C GLU A 156 9.79 -9.85 0.30
N ALA A 157 10.28 -11.06 0.06
CA ALA A 157 10.94 -11.87 1.08
C ALA A 157 12.05 -11.09 1.80
N GLY A 158 12.16 -11.24 3.13
CA GLY A 158 13.11 -10.51 3.97
C GLY A 158 12.66 -9.11 4.38
N ALA A 159 11.57 -8.57 3.82
CA ALA A 159 10.95 -7.37 4.36
C ALA A 159 10.20 -7.66 5.67
N THR A 160 10.03 -6.65 6.51
CA THR A 160 9.30 -6.75 7.78
C THR A 160 8.09 -5.82 7.76
N VAL A 161 6.92 -6.33 8.18
CA VAL A 161 5.71 -5.54 8.44
C VAL A 161 5.28 -5.76 9.88
N GLU A 162 5.50 -4.75 10.71
CA GLU A 162 5.22 -4.83 12.15
C GLU A 162 3.72 -4.64 12.46
N PRO A 163 3.24 -5.06 13.64
CA PRO A 163 1.85 -4.93 14.04
C PRO A 163 1.30 -3.50 13.95
N TYR A 164 0.01 -3.41 13.64
CA TYR A 164 -0.73 -2.13 13.47
C TYR A 164 -0.28 -1.28 12.28
N SER A 165 0.45 -1.87 11.33
CA SER A 165 0.81 -1.23 10.08
C SER A 165 -0.23 -1.48 9.00
N VAL A 166 -0.36 -0.53 8.08
CA VAL A 166 -1.25 -0.60 6.91
C VAL A 166 -0.42 -0.42 5.64
N VAL A 167 -0.51 -1.39 4.72
CA VAL A 167 0.17 -1.37 3.41
C VAL A 167 -0.87 -1.61 2.33
N THR A 168 -1.14 -0.60 1.51
CA THR A 168 -2.17 -0.67 0.45
C THR A 168 -1.61 -0.20 -0.89
N ALA A 169 -1.91 -0.94 -1.95
CA ALA A 169 -1.50 -0.68 -3.34
C ALA A 169 0.00 -0.31 -3.46
N SER A 170 0.86 -0.96 -2.68
CA SER A 170 2.25 -0.56 -2.49
C SER A 170 3.24 -1.71 -2.73
N ARG A 171 4.47 -1.33 -3.06
CA ARG A 171 5.59 -2.27 -3.16
C ARG A 171 6.58 -2.03 -2.04
N VAL A 172 6.90 -3.08 -1.29
CA VAL A 172 7.90 -3.09 -0.23
C VAL A 172 8.99 -4.09 -0.58
N GLU A 173 10.21 -3.60 -0.81
CA GLU A 173 11.33 -4.41 -1.28
C GLU A 173 12.07 -5.11 -0.14
N ASN A 174 12.94 -6.06 -0.50
CA ASN A 174 13.72 -6.88 0.42
C ASN A 174 14.43 -6.06 1.51
N GLY A 175 14.39 -6.53 2.74
CA GLY A 175 15.05 -5.89 3.90
C GLY A 175 14.44 -4.57 4.36
N ALA A 176 13.40 -4.07 3.68
CA ALA A 176 12.68 -2.89 4.15
C ALA A 176 11.85 -3.19 5.41
N VAL A 177 11.67 -2.20 6.27
CA VAL A 177 10.93 -2.33 7.52
C VAL A 177 9.79 -1.32 7.56
N ILE A 178 8.56 -1.83 7.61
CA ILE A 178 7.38 -1.03 7.92
C ILE A 178 7.10 -1.20 9.40
N GLY A 179 7.54 -0.24 10.19
CA GLY A 179 7.42 -0.24 11.64
C GLY A 179 6.00 -0.01 12.11
N SER A 180 5.71 -0.42 13.33
CA SER A 180 4.37 -0.34 13.94
C SER A 180 3.75 1.06 13.83
N PHE A 181 2.43 1.09 13.58
CA PHE A 181 1.64 2.32 13.39
C PHE A 181 2.08 3.17 12.18
N SER A 182 2.66 2.54 11.16
CA SER A 182 2.98 3.18 9.88
C SER A 182 1.89 2.89 8.84
N GLU A 183 1.69 3.86 7.96
CA GLU A 183 0.76 3.75 6.83
C GLU A 183 1.52 3.99 5.52
N VAL A 184 1.46 3.02 4.61
CA VAL A 184 2.08 3.07 3.28
C VAL A 184 1.00 2.84 2.23
N GLU A 185 0.71 3.84 1.42
CA GLU A 185 -0.36 3.81 0.44
C GLU A 185 0.16 4.23 -0.93
N ASN A 186 -0.14 3.45 -1.97
CA ASN A 186 0.23 3.72 -3.37
C ASN A 186 1.69 4.18 -3.52
N SER A 187 2.61 3.46 -2.86
CA SER A 187 4.00 3.90 -2.68
C SER A 187 5.00 2.77 -2.89
N VAL A 188 6.25 3.13 -3.14
CA VAL A 188 7.36 2.20 -3.27
C VAL A 188 8.36 2.42 -2.14
N ILE A 189 8.61 1.39 -1.36
CA ILE A 189 9.62 1.39 -0.30
C ILE A 189 10.76 0.47 -0.73
N LYS A 190 11.90 1.08 -1.06
CA LYS A 190 13.07 0.39 -1.60
C LYS A 190 13.83 -0.44 -0.55
N ALA A 191 14.73 -1.26 -1.05
CA ALA A 191 15.49 -2.22 -0.23
C ALA A 191 16.16 -1.59 1.00
N GLY A 192 15.96 -2.19 2.15
CA GLY A 192 16.57 -1.77 3.42
C GLY A 192 16.06 -0.43 3.98
N ALA A 193 15.09 0.22 3.36
CA ALA A 193 14.50 1.44 3.89
C ALA A 193 13.66 1.16 5.16
N LYS A 194 13.57 2.14 6.06
CA LYS A 194 12.84 1.99 7.33
C LYS A 194 11.81 3.10 7.49
N ILE A 195 10.56 2.70 7.64
CA ILE A 195 9.44 3.60 7.95
C ILE A 195 9.02 3.35 9.39
N THR A 196 9.06 4.36 10.23
CA THR A 196 8.75 4.24 11.66
C THR A 196 7.64 5.22 12.03
N ARG A 197 6.48 4.72 12.47
CA ARG A 197 5.32 5.54 12.92
C ARG A 197 5.06 6.75 12.02
N SER A 198 4.99 6.51 10.71
CA SER A 198 4.96 7.56 9.70
C SER A 198 3.98 7.21 8.59
N ILE A 199 3.60 8.22 7.83
CA ILE A 199 2.70 8.08 6.70
C ILE A 199 3.47 8.36 5.41
N VAL A 200 3.39 7.41 4.46
CA VAL A 200 3.95 7.55 3.10
C VAL A 200 2.84 7.29 2.09
N ARG A 201 2.49 8.31 1.30
CA ARG A 201 1.42 8.22 0.31
C ARG A 201 1.90 8.68 -1.07
N GLU A 202 1.53 7.92 -2.12
CA GLU A 202 1.82 8.26 -3.52
C GLU A 202 3.29 8.66 -3.74
N SER A 203 4.25 7.97 -3.11
CA SER A 203 5.62 8.43 -3.02
C SER A 203 6.63 7.28 -3.07
N GLU A 204 7.90 7.61 -3.28
CA GLU A 204 8.99 6.64 -3.26
C GLU A 204 9.98 6.95 -2.13
N VAL A 205 10.37 5.93 -1.38
CA VAL A 205 11.43 5.98 -0.38
C VAL A 205 12.59 5.10 -0.84
N GLY A 206 13.73 5.74 -1.10
CA GLY A 206 14.94 5.12 -1.64
C GLY A 206 15.63 4.15 -0.69
N GLU A 207 16.58 3.41 -1.25
CA GLU A 207 17.31 2.38 -0.51
C GLU A 207 17.95 2.91 0.77
N ARG A 208 17.85 2.12 1.84
CA ARG A 208 18.46 2.43 3.15
C ARG A 208 18.07 3.78 3.75
N ALA A 209 17.09 4.48 3.17
CA ALA A 209 16.55 5.70 3.76
C ALA A 209 15.76 5.40 5.04
N THR A 210 15.73 6.36 5.95
CA THR A 210 14.96 6.29 7.19
C THR A 210 13.93 7.40 7.23
N VAL A 211 12.68 7.05 7.55
CA VAL A 211 11.54 7.98 7.64
C VAL A 211 10.88 7.81 8.99
N GLY A 212 10.77 8.88 9.73
CA GLY A 212 10.08 8.94 11.02
C GLY A 212 10.98 9.01 12.24
N PRO A 213 10.36 8.98 13.44
CA PRO A 213 8.91 8.85 13.64
C PRO A 213 8.12 10.12 13.29
N PHE A 214 6.78 9.95 13.06
CA PHE A 214 5.86 11.06 12.85
C PHE A 214 6.16 11.95 11.64
N ALA A 215 6.73 11.37 10.59
CA ALA A 215 6.94 12.05 9.30
C ALA A 215 5.74 11.84 8.37
N TYR A 216 5.53 12.78 7.45
CA TYR A 216 4.52 12.68 6.40
C TYR A 216 5.13 12.92 5.02
N ILE A 217 5.21 11.87 4.20
CA ILE A 217 5.70 11.91 2.82
C ILE A 217 4.52 11.75 1.88
N ARG A 218 4.34 12.65 0.92
CA ARG A 218 3.14 12.64 0.08
C ARG A 218 3.28 13.31 -1.28
N ASN A 219 2.27 13.10 -2.13
CA ASN A 219 2.09 13.79 -3.41
C ASN A 219 3.31 13.63 -4.34
N GLN A 220 3.63 12.40 -4.71
CA GLN A 220 4.69 12.07 -5.66
C GLN A 220 6.09 12.56 -5.20
N SER A 221 6.32 12.53 -3.89
CA SER A 221 7.64 12.82 -3.36
C SER A 221 8.60 11.65 -3.57
N VAL A 222 9.86 11.98 -3.84
CA VAL A 222 10.94 11.00 -3.99
C VAL A 222 12.00 11.28 -2.92
N ILE A 223 12.18 10.35 -2.01
CA ILE A 223 13.22 10.38 -0.99
C ILE A 223 14.40 9.55 -1.50
N GLY A 224 15.54 10.17 -1.71
CA GLY A 224 16.75 9.53 -2.24
C GLY A 224 17.35 8.49 -1.32
N GLU A 225 18.31 7.74 -1.84
CA GLU A 225 19.05 6.71 -1.12
C GLU A 225 19.71 7.28 0.14
N SER A 226 19.67 6.53 1.24
CA SER A 226 20.33 6.86 2.49
C SER A 226 19.94 8.22 3.11
N CYS A 227 18.78 8.76 2.73
CA CYS A 227 18.22 9.94 3.36
C CYS A 227 17.81 9.67 4.81
N ARG A 228 17.88 10.72 5.63
CA ARG A 228 17.34 10.71 6.98
C ARG A 228 16.25 11.76 7.12
N ILE A 229 15.01 11.32 7.13
CA ILE A 229 13.82 12.14 7.37
C ILE A 229 13.33 11.81 8.77
N GLY A 230 13.40 12.75 9.69
CA GLY A 230 13.09 12.50 11.10
C GLY A 230 11.71 12.97 11.52
N ASP A 231 11.60 13.25 12.82
CA ASP A 231 10.35 13.56 13.48
C ASP A 231 9.73 14.89 13.02
N PHE A 232 8.41 14.85 12.80
CA PHE A 232 7.59 15.99 12.39
C PHE A 232 8.06 16.67 11.09
N VAL A 233 8.65 15.91 10.18
CA VAL A 233 9.03 16.41 8.86
C VAL A 233 7.94 16.07 7.86
N GLU A 234 7.45 17.07 7.15
CA GLU A 234 6.58 16.88 6.00
C GLU A 234 7.34 17.12 4.70
N VAL A 235 7.29 16.15 3.78
CA VAL A 235 7.79 16.27 2.41
C VAL A 235 6.62 16.12 1.44
N LYS A 236 6.39 17.14 0.63
CA LYS A 236 5.26 17.19 -0.29
C LYS A 236 5.72 17.59 -1.68
N LYS A 237 5.42 16.77 -2.68
CA LYS A 237 5.70 17.04 -4.10
C LYS A 237 7.15 17.53 -4.30
N SER A 238 8.10 16.79 -3.75
CA SER A 238 9.52 17.18 -3.68
C SER A 238 10.44 15.99 -3.95
N THR A 239 11.60 16.28 -4.52
CA THR A 239 12.66 15.29 -4.73
C THR A 239 13.85 15.63 -3.86
N LEU A 240 14.25 14.69 -3.01
CA LEU A 240 15.43 14.78 -2.17
C LEU A 240 16.51 13.83 -2.72
N GLY A 241 17.68 14.35 -2.99
CA GLY A 241 18.82 13.60 -3.49
C GLY A 241 19.39 12.64 -2.44
N GLN A 242 20.45 11.92 -2.82
CA GLN A 242 21.08 10.94 -1.95
C GLN A 242 21.66 11.57 -0.66
N GLY A 243 21.41 10.95 0.48
CA GLY A 243 21.99 11.33 1.75
C GLY A 243 21.54 12.67 2.31
N VAL A 244 20.42 13.22 1.83
CA VAL A 244 19.79 14.41 2.40
C VAL A 244 19.35 14.14 3.84
N LYS A 245 19.56 15.10 4.71
CA LYS A 245 19.17 15.04 6.12
C LYS A 245 18.18 16.16 6.44
N ALA A 246 16.98 15.78 6.85
CA ALA A 246 15.96 16.64 7.46
C ALA A 246 15.47 15.94 8.72
N ALA A 247 16.22 16.06 9.82
CA ALA A 247 16.04 15.19 10.96
C ALA A 247 14.92 15.62 11.90
N HIS A 248 14.48 16.87 11.86
CA HIS A 248 13.52 17.41 12.83
C HIS A 248 12.68 18.53 12.23
N LEU A 249 11.36 18.51 12.50
CA LEU A 249 10.39 19.59 12.32
C LEU A 249 10.71 20.50 11.11
N ALA A 250 10.37 20.08 9.92
CA ALA A 250 10.59 20.86 8.71
C ALA A 250 9.44 20.66 7.72
N TYR A 251 9.12 21.69 6.95
CA TYR A 251 8.22 21.58 5.80
C TYR A 251 9.02 21.74 4.52
N ILE A 252 9.05 20.71 3.68
CA ILE A 252 9.72 20.70 2.38
C ILE A 252 8.65 20.49 1.31
N GLY A 253 8.22 21.57 0.67
CA GLY A 253 7.15 21.56 -0.31
C GLY A 253 7.57 22.12 -1.66
N ASP A 254 7.16 21.43 -2.75
CA ASP A 254 7.43 21.81 -4.14
C ASP A 254 8.94 22.13 -4.37
N ALA A 255 9.83 21.21 -3.92
CA ALA A 255 11.27 21.46 -3.88
C ALA A 255 12.10 20.32 -4.52
N ASN A 256 13.25 20.72 -5.09
CA ASN A 256 14.32 19.82 -5.48
C ASN A 256 15.54 20.08 -4.59
N VAL A 257 15.97 19.11 -3.81
CA VAL A 257 17.09 19.24 -2.86
C VAL A 257 18.21 18.29 -3.27
N GLY A 258 19.37 18.83 -3.56
CA GLY A 258 20.56 18.11 -4.01
C GLY A 258 21.18 17.24 -2.93
N ASP A 259 22.02 16.31 -3.35
CA ASP A 259 22.64 15.28 -2.53
C ASP A 259 23.37 15.88 -1.32
N LYS A 260 23.37 15.14 -0.19
CA LYS A 260 24.11 15.43 1.03
C LYS A 260 23.77 16.77 1.69
N THR A 261 22.69 17.42 1.25
CA THR A 261 22.20 18.67 1.85
C THR A 261 21.61 18.40 3.23
N ASN A 262 21.90 19.30 4.18
CA ASN A 262 21.34 19.26 5.53
C ASN A 262 20.28 20.34 5.69
N VAL A 263 19.06 19.94 6.04
CA VAL A 263 17.96 20.85 6.34
C VAL A 263 17.79 20.93 7.86
N GLY A 264 18.01 22.09 8.41
CA GLY A 264 17.96 22.35 9.86
C GLY A 264 16.53 22.30 10.40
N CYS A 265 16.41 22.03 11.70
CA CYS A 265 15.14 22.02 12.42
C CYS A 265 14.38 23.34 12.25
N GLY A 266 13.06 23.28 12.06
CA GLY A 266 12.21 24.47 11.89
C GLY A 266 12.35 25.14 10.52
N THR A 267 13.03 24.53 9.56
CA THR A 267 13.13 25.08 8.20
C THR A 267 11.80 24.97 7.47
N VAL A 268 11.40 26.07 6.82
CA VAL A 268 10.19 26.14 6.02
C VAL A 268 10.52 26.52 4.57
N PHE A 269 10.14 25.67 3.63
CA PHE A 269 10.10 26.01 2.20
C PHE A 269 8.78 26.72 1.93
N ALA A 270 8.79 28.04 1.98
CA ALA A 270 7.60 28.87 1.78
C ALA A 270 7.23 28.91 0.29
N ASN A 271 6.47 27.94 -0.14
CA ASN A 271 6.17 27.66 -1.55
C ASN A 271 4.86 28.29 -2.07
N TYR A 272 4.09 28.98 -1.23
CA TYR A 272 2.79 29.57 -1.60
C TYR A 272 2.75 31.06 -1.29
N ASP A 273 2.42 31.88 -2.29
CA ASP A 273 2.39 33.35 -2.21
C ASP A 273 0.99 33.92 -1.91
N GLY A 274 0.02 33.06 -1.64
CA GLY A 274 -1.39 33.44 -1.46
C GLY A 274 -2.23 33.26 -2.73
N ARG A 275 -1.61 32.97 -3.88
CA ARG A 275 -2.28 32.73 -5.18
C ARG A 275 -1.76 31.46 -5.85
N GLU A 276 -0.45 31.34 -6.00
CA GLU A 276 0.21 30.26 -6.73
C GLU A 276 1.30 29.59 -5.89
N LYS A 277 1.71 28.39 -6.30
CA LYS A 277 2.83 27.67 -5.71
C LYS A 277 4.05 27.76 -6.58
N HIS A 278 5.18 28.04 -5.95
CA HIS A 278 6.48 28.22 -6.59
C HIS A 278 7.46 27.15 -6.10
N ALA A 279 8.41 26.79 -6.94
CA ALA A 279 9.42 25.79 -6.62
C ALA A 279 10.66 26.41 -5.99
N THR A 280 11.31 25.63 -5.12
CA THR A 280 12.64 25.90 -4.59
C THR A 280 13.62 24.85 -5.08
N THR A 281 14.77 25.28 -5.62
CA THR A 281 15.88 24.39 -5.97
C THR A 281 17.03 24.62 -4.99
N VAL A 282 17.51 23.54 -4.36
CA VAL A 282 18.67 23.57 -3.46
C VAL A 282 19.74 22.65 -4.03
N GLY A 283 20.94 23.16 -4.18
CA GLY A 283 22.09 22.42 -4.68
C GLY A 283 22.58 21.32 -3.74
N LYS A 284 23.73 20.75 -4.08
CA LYS A 284 24.37 19.66 -3.33
C LYS A 284 25.17 20.22 -2.14
N SER A 285 25.26 19.43 -1.08
CA SER A 285 26.07 19.73 0.12
C SER A 285 25.77 21.10 0.73
N VAL A 286 24.55 21.58 0.61
CA VAL A 286 24.09 22.84 1.21
C VAL A 286 23.81 22.59 2.70
N PHE A 287 24.20 23.57 3.53
CA PHE A 287 23.82 23.60 4.94
C PHE A 287 22.75 24.67 5.16
N ILE A 288 21.54 24.25 5.52
CA ILE A 288 20.45 25.14 5.90
C ILE A 288 20.32 25.11 7.42
N GLY A 289 20.61 26.25 8.06
CA GLY A 289 20.54 26.40 9.52
C GLY A 289 19.11 26.33 10.05
N ALA A 290 18.97 26.01 11.31
CA ALA A 290 17.68 25.88 11.98
C ALA A 290 16.83 27.17 11.89
N ASN A 291 15.49 27.01 11.81
CA ASN A 291 14.52 28.12 11.71
C ASN A 291 14.75 29.05 10.51
N SER A 292 15.29 28.53 9.41
CA SER A 292 15.41 29.28 8.17
C SER A 292 14.11 29.22 7.36
N ASN A 293 13.78 30.32 6.69
CA ASN A 293 12.67 30.40 5.74
C ASN A 293 13.21 30.57 4.33
N LEU A 294 12.86 29.69 3.41
CA LEU A 294 13.21 29.74 2.00
C LEU A 294 11.98 30.18 1.22
N VAL A 295 11.96 31.43 0.77
CA VAL A 295 10.79 32.01 0.08
C VAL A 295 10.91 31.78 -1.43
N ALA A 296 10.07 30.88 -1.92
CA ALA A 296 10.04 30.54 -3.35
C ALA A 296 9.37 31.66 -4.22
N PRO A 297 9.74 31.79 -5.51
CA PRO A 297 10.71 30.97 -6.23
C PRO A 297 12.15 31.28 -5.78
N LEU A 298 12.99 30.24 -5.60
CA LEU A 298 14.32 30.39 -5.03
C LEU A 298 15.27 29.32 -5.56
N SER A 299 16.52 29.72 -5.86
CA SER A 299 17.61 28.84 -6.21
C SER A 299 18.78 29.02 -5.25
N ILE A 300 19.24 27.93 -4.63
CA ILE A 300 20.40 27.92 -3.73
C ILE A 300 21.48 27.04 -4.36
N GLY A 301 22.64 27.60 -4.59
CA GLY A 301 23.76 26.93 -5.25
C GLY A 301 24.45 25.90 -4.35
N ASP A 302 25.29 25.06 -4.97
CA ASP A 302 26.04 24.01 -4.28
C ASP A 302 26.95 24.56 -3.18
N ASN A 303 27.12 23.81 -2.10
CA ASN A 303 27.98 24.15 -0.96
C ASN A 303 27.64 25.48 -0.27
N ALA A 304 26.46 26.05 -0.50
CA ALA A 304 26.03 27.24 0.20
C ALA A 304 25.75 26.96 1.67
N TYR A 305 25.93 27.97 2.51
CA TYR A 305 25.66 27.92 3.94
C TYR A 305 24.64 28.99 4.32
N ILE A 306 23.47 28.58 4.77
CA ILE A 306 22.44 29.48 5.30
C ILE A 306 22.52 29.45 6.81
N ALA A 307 22.81 30.58 7.43
CA ALA A 307 22.87 30.68 8.88
C ALA A 307 21.48 30.51 9.52
N ALA A 308 21.43 29.96 10.72
CA ALA A 308 20.19 29.78 11.46
C ALA A 308 19.36 31.09 11.56
N ALA A 309 18.02 30.94 11.56
CA ALA A 309 17.04 32.03 11.62
C ALA A 309 17.15 33.04 10.44
N THR A 310 17.63 32.59 9.27
CA THR A 310 17.73 33.43 8.07
C THR A 310 16.50 33.25 7.19
N THR A 311 15.89 34.35 6.74
CA THR A 311 14.89 34.34 5.68
C THR A 311 15.56 34.68 4.34
N VAL A 312 15.55 33.70 3.42
CA VAL A 312 16.16 33.82 2.08
C VAL A 312 15.08 34.15 1.07
N THR A 313 15.22 35.30 0.40
CA THR A 313 14.26 35.83 -0.59
C THR A 313 14.88 36.08 -1.96
N LYS A 314 16.18 35.79 -2.14
CA LYS A 314 16.92 35.95 -3.38
C LYS A 314 17.83 34.78 -3.61
N ASP A 315 18.10 34.44 -4.85
CA ASP A 315 18.99 33.35 -5.22
C ASP A 315 20.36 33.46 -4.54
N VAL A 316 20.90 32.32 -4.17
CA VAL A 316 22.15 32.18 -3.44
C VAL A 316 23.19 31.51 -4.36
N PRO A 317 24.32 32.12 -4.63
CA PRO A 317 25.39 31.51 -5.42
C PRO A 317 26.04 30.31 -4.75
N ASN A 318 26.76 29.49 -5.54
CA ASN A 318 27.56 28.39 -5.02
C ASN A 318 28.56 28.86 -3.95
N GLY A 319 28.68 28.10 -2.85
CA GLY A 319 29.64 28.37 -1.78
C GLY A 319 29.36 29.62 -0.95
N ALA A 320 28.26 30.32 -1.19
CA ALA A 320 27.97 31.55 -0.46
C ALA A 320 27.56 31.29 0.98
N PHE A 321 27.95 32.18 1.88
CA PHE A 321 27.47 32.26 3.25
C PHE A 321 26.39 33.35 3.35
N VAL A 322 25.19 32.96 3.76
CA VAL A 322 24.05 33.90 3.87
C VAL A 322 23.60 34.00 5.32
N ILE A 323 23.49 35.22 5.81
CA ILE A 323 22.98 35.53 7.14
C ILE A 323 22.00 36.71 7.08
N GLY A 324 20.78 36.49 7.54
CA GLY A 324 19.71 37.49 7.50
C GLY A 324 18.87 37.49 8.76
N ARG A 325 19.54 37.71 9.92
CA ARG A 325 18.88 37.80 11.24
C ARG A 325 19.40 39.00 12.02
N VAL A 326 18.57 39.51 12.92
CA VAL A 326 18.94 40.57 13.88
C VAL A 326 19.94 40.01 14.89
N ARG A 327 20.95 40.82 15.28
CA ARG A 327 21.85 40.48 16.37
C ARG A 327 21.14 40.63 17.70
N ALA A 328 21.42 39.71 18.62
CA ALA A 328 20.93 39.85 19.99
C ALA A 328 21.52 41.07 20.68
N GLU A 329 20.70 41.82 21.39
CA GLU A 329 21.10 42.96 22.21
C GLU A 329 20.77 42.62 23.67
N GLU A 330 21.73 42.86 24.54
CA GLU A 330 21.55 42.75 25.99
C GLU A 330 20.99 44.07 26.54
N LYS A 331 19.83 44.02 27.17
CA LYS A 331 19.23 45.16 27.85
C LYS A 331 19.17 44.89 29.34
N ARG A 332 19.60 45.87 30.13
CA ARG A 332 19.42 45.81 31.61
C ARG A 332 17.93 45.87 31.92
N LYS A 333 17.48 44.99 32.81
CA LYS A 333 16.12 45.02 33.39
C LYS A 333 15.95 46.17 34.32
#